data_0561574848895b0cb15a2c55ec8e6910
#
_entry.id   0561574848895b0cb15a2c55ec8e6910
#
_cell.length_a   1.000
_cell.length_b   1.000
_cell.length_c   1.000
_cell.angle_alpha   90.00
_cell.angle_beta   90.00
_cell.angle_gamma   90.00
#
_symmetry.space_group_name_H-M   'P 1'
#
loop_
_entity.id
_entity.type
_entity.pdbx_description
1 polymer ?
#
loop_
_entity_poly.entity_id
_entity_poly.type
_entity_poly.pdbx_seq_one_letter_code
_entity_poly.pdbx_strand_id
1 'polypeptide(L)'
;MVLIGGLAGLVLTVINAATFHPVTAAVPPAFERASVLSGAMAVALLLVSILWTQANPRDPEKVQLEGIQGLQLVASLPNSLKQELGWGSTLLLTATPASTMLLVWGQRVLLKRGVLVSEDYCNGPIVQRAKEKQQTISLVNMALYPGRDEFNYLPSNTPAVVVQPIGEEGVLVIGGWSPRCFSRSDEVWIEGWARKLRTELELLPEVALQGPLAPPESAAES
;
A
#
# COMPACT_ATOMS: atom_id res chain seq x y z
N MET A 1 -11.26 -11.49 -20.54
CA MET A 1 -12.57 -11.94 -21.08
C MET A 1 -13.34 -10.77 -21.69
N VAL A 2 -13.67 -9.71 -20.95
CA VAL A 2 -14.49 -8.58 -21.44
C VAL A 2 -13.87 -7.86 -22.64
N LEU A 3 -12.55 -7.63 -22.63
CA LEU A 3 -11.83 -6.97 -23.74
C LEU A 3 -11.91 -7.77 -25.05
N ILE A 4 -11.77 -9.09 -24.97
CA ILE A 4 -11.87 -9.99 -26.12
C ILE A 4 -13.30 -9.97 -26.66
N GLY A 5 -14.31 -9.97 -25.79
CA GLY A 5 -15.71 -9.88 -26.18
C GLY A 5 -16.06 -8.55 -26.85
N GLY A 6 -15.56 -7.42 -26.34
CA GLY A 6 -15.76 -6.10 -26.94
C GLY A 6 -15.10 -5.98 -28.32
N LEU A 7 -13.84 -6.48 -28.45
CA LEU A 7 -13.12 -6.48 -29.72
C LEU A 7 -13.81 -7.37 -30.77
N ALA A 8 -14.22 -8.57 -30.38
CA ALA A 8 -14.95 -9.49 -31.25
C ALA A 8 -16.29 -8.89 -31.72
N GLY A 9 -17.05 -8.24 -30.84
CA GLY A 9 -18.27 -7.54 -31.15
C GLY A 9 -18.05 -6.41 -32.15
N LEU A 10 -16.98 -5.61 -31.98
CA LEU A 10 -16.64 -4.52 -32.90
C LEU A 10 -16.28 -5.07 -34.30
N VAL A 11 -15.45 -6.12 -34.37
CA VAL A 11 -15.05 -6.77 -35.60
C VAL A 11 -16.26 -7.34 -36.35
N LEU A 12 -17.16 -8.03 -35.64
CA LEU A 12 -18.40 -8.56 -36.21
C LEU A 12 -19.32 -7.45 -36.74
N THR A 13 -19.42 -6.33 -36.04
CA THR A 13 -20.21 -5.17 -36.48
C THR A 13 -19.66 -4.56 -37.77
N VAL A 14 -18.31 -4.44 -37.88
CA VAL A 14 -17.63 -3.94 -39.07
C VAL A 14 -17.78 -4.90 -40.24
N ILE A 15 -17.61 -6.22 -40.02
CA ILE A 15 -17.83 -7.24 -41.06
C ILE A 15 -19.28 -7.20 -41.57
N ASN A 16 -20.25 -7.13 -40.63
CA ASN A 16 -21.65 -7.04 -41.01
C ASN A 16 -21.94 -5.78 -41.83
N ALA A 17 -21.39 -4.63 -41.46
CA ALA A 17 -21.57 -3.38 -42.22
C ALA A 17 -20.91 -3.44 -43.61
N ALA A 18 -19.74 -4.10 -43.74
CA ALA A 18 -19.02 -4.22 -45.02
C ALA A 18 -19.63 -5.26 -45.96
N THR A 19 -20.25 -6.31 -45.43
CA THR A 19 -20.84 -7.40 -46.22
C THR A 19 -22.33 -7.24 -46.50
N PHE A 20 -22.99 -6.31 -45.80
CA PHE A 20 -24.42 -6.06 -46.01
C PHE A 20 -24.67 -5.33 -47.31
N HIS A 21 -25.22 -6.04 -48.31
CA HIS A 21 -25.67 -5.47 -49.58
C HIS A 21 -27.20 -5.53 -49.60
N PRO A 22 -27.89 -4.40 -49.50
CA PRO A 22 -29.35 -4.39 -49.55
C PRO A 22 -29.83 -4.80 -50.92
N VAL A 23 -30.64 -5.84 -50.98
CA VAL A 23 -31.28 -6.34 -52.24
C VAL A 23 -32.40 -5.40 -52.70
N THR A 24 -32.88 -4.55 -51.82
CA THR A 24 -33.93 -3.55 -52.09
C THR A 24 -33.47 -2.16 -51.68
N ALA A 25 -33.85 -1.13 -52.43
CA ALA A 25 -33.40 0.25 -52.29
C ALA A 25 -33.74 0.95 -50.95
N ALA A 26 -34.44 0.32 -50.05
CA ALA A 26 -34.76 0.85 -48.72
C ALA A 26 -34.41 -0.19 -47.64
N VAL A 27 -33.38 0.10 -46.85
CA VAL A 27 -33.07 -0.66 -45.61
C VAL A 27 -34.14 -0.31 -44.59
N PRO A 28 -34.81 -1.28 -43.96
CA PRO A 28 -35.77 -0.98 -42.88
C PRO A 28 -35.08 -0.21 -41.75
N PRO A 29 -35.67 0.89 -41.27
CA PRO A 29 -35.06 1.74 -40.23
C PRO A 29 -34.75 1.00 -38.90
N ALA A 30 -35.39 -0.16 -38.73
CA ALA A 30 -35.11 -1.05 -37.61
C ALA A 30 -33.69 -1.68 -37.69
N PHE A 31 -33.21 -2.01 -38.89
CA PHE A 31 -31.85 -2.57 -39.08
C PHE A 31 -30.76 -1.51 -38.87
N GLU A 32 -30.98 -0.28 -39.31
CA GLU A 32 -30.04 0.82 -39.04
C GLU A 32 -29.93 1.09 -37.55
N ARG A 33 -31.04 1.14 -36.82
CA ARG A 33 -31.04 1.30 -35.36
C ARG A 33 -30.33 0.15 -34.65
N ALA A 34 -30.55 -1.09 -35.07
CA ALA A 34 -29.89 -2.27 -34.49
C ALA A 34 -28.38 -2.23 -34.72
N SER A 35 -27.91 -1.81 -35.90
CA SER A 35 -26.49 -1.68 -36.22
C SER A 35 -25.83 -0.59 -35.37
N VAL A 36 -26.46 0.57 -35.24
CA VAL A 36 -25.94 1.66 -34.37
C VAL A 36 -25.88 1.22 -32.90
N LEU A 37 -26.93 0.56 -32.41
CA LEU A 37 -26.96 0.07 -31.02
C LEU A 37 -25.88 -0.98 -30.76
N SER A 38 -25.66 -1.93 -31.68
CA SER A 38 -24.63 -2.96 -31.53
C SER A 38 -23.22 -2.36 -31.51
N GLY A 39 -22.95 -1.37 -32.39
CA GLY A 39 -21.68 -0.63 -32.38
C GLY A 39 -21.45 0.16 -31.09
N ALA A 40 -22.49 0.87 -30.63
CA ALA A 40 -22.41 1.61 -29.36
C ALA A 40 -22.15 0.67 -28.17
N MET A 41 -22.78 -0.51 -28.15
CA MET A 41 -22.57 -1.49 -27.08
C MET A 41 -21.18 -2.09 -27.13
N ALA A 42 -20.61 -2.37 -28.30
CA ALA A 42 -19.24 -2.84 -28.45
C ALA A 42 -18.23 -1.81 -27.94
N VAL A 43 -18.42 -0.53 -28.28
CA VAL A 43 -17.56 0.57 -27.77
C VAL A 43 -17.69 0.72 -26.26
N ALA A 44 -18.90 0.65 -25.71
CA ALA A 44 -19.13 0.71 -24.27
C ALA A 44 -18.42 -0.43 -23.52
N LEU A 45 -18.46 -1.66 -24.03
CA LEU A 45 -17.75 -2.80 -23.46
C LEU A 45 -16.23 -2.62 -23.50
N LEU A 46 -15.68 -2.05 -24.58
CA LEU A 46 -14.27 -1.72 -24.67
C LEU A 46 -13.86 -0.66 -23.65
N LEU A 47 -14.64 0.41 -23.51
CA LEU A 47 -14.38 1.45 -22.52
C LEU A 47 -14.42 0.91 -21.08
N VAL A 48 -15.45 0.11 -20.75
CA VAL A 48 -15.54 -0.55 -19.45
C VAL A 48 -14.33 -1.46 -19.20
N SER A 49 -13.89 -2.21 -20.23
CA SER A 49 -12.72 -3.08 -20.11
C SER A 49 -11.44 -2.29 -19.87
N ILE A 50 -11.24 -1.17 -20.56
CA ILE A 50 -10.08 -0.28 -20.36
C ILE A 50 -10.11 0.33 -18.96
N LEU A 51 -11.25 0.86 -18.53
CA LEU A 51 -11.42 1.42 -17.18
C LEU A 51 -11.14 0.36 -16.11
N TRP A 52 -11.62 -0.87 -16.30
CA TRP A 52 -11.40 -1.96 -15.36
C TRP A 52 -9.92 -2.36 -15.28
N THR A 53 -9.21 -2.42 -16.40
CA THR A 53 -7.78 -2.73 -16.41
C THR A 53 -6.93 -1.61 -15.81
N GLN A 54 -7.35 -0.35 -15.92
CA GLN A 54 -6.70 0.77 -15.27
C GLN A 54 -7.01 0.85 -13.76
N ALA A 55 -8.23 0.49 -13.36
CA ALA A 55 -8.67 0.48 -11.97
C ALA A 55 -8.09 -0.71 -11.17
N ASN A 56 -7.68 -1.78 -11.85
CA ASN A 56 -7.08 -2.95 -11.23
C ASN A 56 -5.69 -3.22 -11.83
N PRO A 57 -4.70 -2.37 -11.53
CA PRO A 57 -3.33 -2.57 -12.00
C PRO A 57 -2.82 -3.93 -11.49
N ARG A 58 -1.97 -4.59 -12.29
CA ARG A 58 -1.29 -5.82 -11.85
C ARG A 58 -0.58 -5.53 -10.54
N ASP A 59 -0.77 -6.41 -9.56
CA ASP A 59 0.02 -6.35 -8.33
C ASP A 59 1.50 -6.31 -8.71
N PRO A 60 2.24 -5.30 -8.26
CA PRO A 60 3.66 -5.23 -8.53
C PRO A 60 4.34 -6.48 -7.96
N GLU A 61 5.34 -6.99 -8.66
CA GLU A 61 6.09 -8.17 -8.24
C GLU A 61 6.68 -7.94 -6.84
N LYS A 62 6.27 -8.79 -5.89
CA LYS A 62 6.73 -8.70 -4.50
C LYS A 62 8.17 -9.19 -4.42
N VAL A 63 9.03 -8.37 -3.84
CA VAL A 63 10.42 -8.76 -3.54
C VAL A 63 10.40 -9.73 -2.36
N GLN A 64 11.20 -10.78 -2.41
CA GLN A 64 11.44 -11.64 -1.25
C GLN A 64 12.28 -10.87 -0.23
N LEU A 65 11.72 -10.68 0.95
CA LEU A 65 12.40 -10.04 2.08
C LEU A 65 12.87 -11.12 3.05
N GLU A 66 14.12 -11.00 3.50
CA GLU A 66 14.71 -11.91 4.48
C GLU A 66 14.35 -11.43 5.89
N GLY A 67 13.83 -12.33 6.73
CA GLY A 67 13.45 -12.05 8.10
C GLY A 67 12.39 -13.00 8.64
N ILE A 68 11.98 -12.78 9.88
CA ILE A 68 10.99 -13.60 10.58
C ILE A 68 9.68 -12.80 10.65
N GLN A 69 8.58 -13.41 10.23
CA GLN A 69 7.25 -12.81 10.40
C GLN A 69 6.87 -12.80 11.87
N GLY A 70 6.51 -11.62 12.39
CA GLY A 70 6.13 -11.53 13.79
C GLY A 70 5.66 -10.14 14.22
N LEU A 71 5.35 -10.07 15.52
CA LEU A 71 5.00 -8.88 16.27
C LEU A 71 5.89 -8.79 17.51
N GLN A 72 6.50 -7.65 17.71
CA GLN A 72 7.22 -7.31 18.94
C GLN A 72 6.68 -5.99 19.49
N LEU A 73 6.31 -5.98 20.76
CA LEU A 73 5.84 -4.82 21.50
C LEU A 73 6.66 -4.64 22.78
N VAL A 74 6.80 -3.42 23.22
CA VAL A 74 7.41 -3.15 24.53
C VAL A 74 6.50 -3.70 25.63
N ALA A 75 7.08 -4.53 26.52
CA ALA A 75 6.32 -5.27 27.54
C ALA A 75 5.64 -4.35 28.57
N SER A 76 6.20 -3.19 28.86
CA SER A 76 5.70 -2.22 29.85
C SER A 76 4.57 -1.32 29.37
N LEU A 77 4.19 -1.36 28.08
CA LEU A 77 3.09 -0.53 27.57
C LEU A 77 1.75 -0.91 28.21
N PRO A 78 0.84 0.07 28.41
CA PRO A 78 -0.53 -0.19 28.85
C PRO A 78 -1.27 -1.13 27.90
N ASN A 79 -2.14 -1.99 28.42
CA ASN A 79 -2.87 -2.97 27.63
C ASN A 79 -3.73 -2.33 26.53
N SER A 80 -4.33 -1.16 26.80
CA SER A 80 -5.10 -0.41 25.81
C SER A 80 -4.25 -0.02 24.59
N LEU A 81 -3.04 0.48 24.84
CA LEU A 81 -2.12 0.84 23.76
C LEU A 81 -1.58 -0.38 23.04
N LYS A 82 -1.28 -1.48 23.75
CA LYS A 82 -0.89 -2.75 23.08
C LYS A 82 -1.96 -3.25 22.13
N GLN A 83 -3.25 -3.19 22.53
CA GLN A 83 -4.37 -3.56 21.68
C GLN A 83 -4.47 -2.64 20.47
N GLU A 84 -4.34 -1.33 20.65
CA GLU A 84 -4.35 -0.35 19.56
C GLU A 84 -3.20 -0.59 18.58
N LEU A 85 -1.98 -0.77 19.09
CA LEU A 85 -0.81 -1.05 18.28
C LEU A 85 -0.94 -2.40 17.54
N GLY A 86 -1.46 -3.42 18.22
CA GLY A 86 -1.72 -4.73 17.63
C GLY A 86 -2.74 -4.63 16.49
N TRP A 87 -3.89 -4.01 16.75
CA TRP A 87 -4.96 -3.87 15.76
C TRP A 87 -4.53 -2.96 14.60
N GLY A 88 -4.05 -1.75 14.89
CA GLY A 88 -3.70 -0.77 13.85
C GLY A 88 -2.56 -1.22 12.96
N SER A 89 -1.55 -1.89 13.53
CA SER A 89 -0.47 -2.47 12.73
C SER A 89 -0.95 -3.63 11.85
N THR A 90 -1.89 -4.47 12.33
CA THR A 90 -2.53 -5.50 11.50
C THR A 90 -3.27 -4.88 10.32
N LEU A 91 -4.08 -3.85 10.63
CA LEU A 91 -4.86 -3.15 9.60
C LEU A 91 -3.97 -2.57 8.51
N LEU A 92 -2.89 -1.88 8.89
CA LEU A 92 -1.97 -1.30 7.90
C LEU A 92 -1.26 -2.37 7.06
N LEU A 93 -0.78 -3.47 7.66
CA LEU A 93 -0.14 -4.56 6.91
C LEU A 93 -1.10 -5.31 5.97
N THR A 94 -2.39 -5.34 6.28
CA THR A 94 -3.40 -6.03 5.46
C THR A 94 -4.04 -5.12 4.41
N ALA A 95 -4.24 -3.85 4.73
CA ALA A 95 -4.91 -2.89 3.86
C ALA A 95 -3.96 -2.13 2.93
N THR A 96 -2.65 -2.15 3.20
CA THR A 96 -1.63 -1.47 2.40
C THR A 96 -0.57 -2.46 1.93
N PRO A 97 0.25 -2.13 0.91
CA PRO A 97 1.34 -2.98 0.47
C PRO A 97 2.57 -2.93 1.42
N ALA A 98 2.35 -2.73 2.71
CA ALA A 98 3.39 -2.76 3.72
C ALA A 98 3.88 -4.19 3.99
N SER A 99 5.18 -4.35 4.17
CA SER A 99 5.85 -5.61 4.50
C SER A 99 6.35 -5.67 5.94
N THR A 100 6.75 -4.52 6.44
CA THR A 100 7.33 -4.34 7.77
C THR A 100 7.02 -2.95 8.28
N MET A 101 6.91 -2.80 9.59
CA MET A 101 6.75 -1.51 10.21
C MET A 101 7.46 -1.43 11.56
N LEU A 102 7.91 -0.23 11.86
CA LEU A 102 8.62 0.13 13.07
C LEU A 102 8.03 1.42 13.63
N LEU A 103 7.60 1.39 14.89
CA LEU A 103 7.19 2.58 15.64
C LEU A 103 8.29 2.93 16.65
N VAL A 104 8.76 4.14 16.56
CA VAL A 104 9.78 4.69 17.46
C VAL A 104 9.23 5.91 18.17
N TRP A 105 9.51 6.04 19.47
CA TRP A 105 9.21 7.22 20.28
C TRP A 105 10.45 7.63 21.05
N GLY A 106 10.86 8.88 20.94
CA GLY A 106 12.19 9.31 21.34
C GLY A 106 13.26 8.60 20.52
N GLN A 107 14.01 7.73 21.16
CA GLN A 107 15.00 6.84 20.51
C GLN A 107 14.69 5.36 20.74
N ARG A 108 13.50 5.03 21.21
CA ARG A 108 13.09 3.69 21.60
C ARG A 108 12.10 3.10 20.64
N VAL A 109 12.33 1.88 20.24
CA VAL A 109 11.39 1.11 19.44
C VAL A 109 10.28 0.60 20.34
N LEU A 110 9.04 0.98 20.06
CA LEU A 110 7.85 0.54 20.79
C LEU A 110 7.15 -0.65 20.12
N LEU A 111 7.23 -0.72 18.78
CA LEU A 111 6.63 -1.76 17.97
C LEU A 111 7.56 -2.11 16.81
N LYS A 112 7.73 -3.42 16.57
CA LYS A 112 8.19 -3.99 15.30
C LYS A 112 7.14 -4.99 14.83
N ARG A 113 6.71 -4.92 13.56
CA ARG A 113 5.73 -5.86 12.99
C ARG A 113 5.95 -6.14 11.51
N GLY A 114 5.56 -7.33 11.08
CA GLY A 114 5.76 -7.82 9.72
C GLY A 114 7.04 -8.63 9.59
N VAL A 115 7.82 -8.43 8.54
CA VAL A 115 9.14 -9.05 8.39
C VAL A 115 10.12 -8.34 9.31
N LEU A 116 10.59 -9.05 10.33
CA LEU A 116 11.47 -8.54 11.38
C LEU A 116 12.91 -8.92 11.11
N VAL A 117 13.82 -8.02 11.45
CA VAL A 117 15.27 -8.22 11.46
C VAL A 117 15.83 -7.90 12.83
N SER A 118 17.04 -8.41 13.10
CA SER A 118 17.69 -8.30 14.42
C SER A 118 18.36 -6.97 14.65
N GLU A 119 18.58 -6.18 13.62
CA GLU A 119 19.31 -4.93 13.67
C GLU A 119 18.58 -3.88 14.51
N ASP A 120 19.36 -3.09 15.24
CA ASP A 120 18.87 -2.02 16.09
C ASP A 120 18.55 -0.78 15.27
N TYR A 121 17.51 -0.06 15.72
CA TYR A 121 17.11 1.21 15.12
C TYR A 121 18.21 2.26 15.27
N CYS A 122 18.51 2.95 14.18
CA CYS A 122 19.37 4.12 14.15
C CYS A 122 18.62 5.31 13.54
N ASN A 123 18.70 6.47 14.23
CA ASN A 123 18.04 7.69 13.73
C ASN A 123 18.86 8.29 12.59
N GLY A 124 18.41 8.09 11.36
CA GLY A 124 19.06 8.58 10.15
C GLY A 124 18.62 9.99 9.72
N PRO A 125 19.32 10.57 8.72
CA PRO A 125 19.04 11.92 8.21
C PRO A 125 17.61 12.10 7.67
N ILE A 126 17.04 11.09 7.01
CA ILE A 126 15.66 11.16 6.49
C ILE A 126 14.64 11.18 7.61
N VAL A 127 14.84 10.34 8.63
CA VAL A 127 13.96 10.32 9.80
C VAL A 127 14.01 11.67 10.52
N GLN A 128 15.21 12.20 10.73
CA GLN A 128 15.38 13.52 11.33
C GLN A 128 14.70 14.61 10.51
N ARG A 129 14.89 14.63 9.20
CA ARG A 129 14.25 15.58 8.29
C ARG A 129 12.72 15.46 8.30
N ALA A 130 12.16 14.25 8.39
CA ALA A 130 10.71 14.05 8.49
C ALA A 130 10.17 14.66 9.79
N LYS A 131 10.85 14.44 10.92
CA LYS A 131 10.52 15.03 12.23
C LYS A 131 10.63 16.56 12.22
N GLU A 132 11.71 17.12 11.73
CA GLU A 132 11.92 18.59 11.65
C GLU A 132 10.86 19.28 10.79
N LYS A 133 10.50 18.68 9.66
CA LYS A 133 9.51 19.25 8.74
C LYS A 133 8.07 18.88 9.08
N GLN A 134 7.85 17.94 10.00
CA GLN A 134 6.53 17.37 10.31
C GLN A 134 5.79 16.92 9.05
N GLN A 135 6.51 16.31 8.11
CA GLN A 135 5.98 15.85 6.83
C GLN A 135 6.37 14.40 6.54
N THR A 136 5.43 13.67 5.95
CA THR A 136 5.69 12.33 5.44
C THR A 136 6.76 12.37 4.36
N ILE A 137 7.76 11.51 4.44
CA ILE A 137 8.76 11.30 3.40
C ILE A 137 8.57 9.91 2.81
N SER A 138 8.28 9.84 1.52
CA SER A 138 8.10 8.58 0.80
C SER A 138 9.29 8.33 -0.13
N LEU A 139 10.06 7.30 0.17
CA LEU A 139 11.17 6.80 -0.63
C LEU A 139 10.64 5.69 -1.54
N VAL A 140 10.20 6.07 -2.72
CA VAL A 140 9.48 5.19 -3.65
C VAL A 140 10.34 4.09 -4.27
N ASN A 141 11.66 4.24 -4.27
CA ASN A 141 12.61 3.24 -4.76
C ASN A 141 13.94 3.36 -4.00
N MET A 142 14.17 2.46 -3.06
CA MET A 142 15.36 2.43 -2.23
C MET A 142 16.64 2.14 -3.01
N ALA A 143 16.56 1.43 -4.15
CA ALA A 143 17.72 1.17 -4.99
C ALA A 143 18.33 2.46 -5.59
N LEU A 144 17.52 3.51 -5.73
CA LEU A 144 17.96 4.80 -6.25
C LEU A 144 18.38 5.79 -5.16
N TYR A 145 18.21 5.41 -3.88
CA TYR A 145 18.54 6.27 -2.75
C TYR A 145 19.97 5.99 -2.24
N PRO A 146 20.91 6.95 -2.34
CA PRO A 146 22.31 6.73 -1.94
C PRO A 146 22.49 6.47 -0.43
N GLY A 147 21.59 7.03 0.40
CA GLY A 147 21.63 6.91 1.86
C GLY A 147 20.84 5.72 2.41
N ARG A 148 20.55 4.71 1.59
CA ARG A 148 19.73 3.53 2.00
C ARG A 148 20.23 2.82 3.24
N ASP A 149 21.53 2.92 3.56
CA ASP A 149 22.16 2.25 4.69
C ASP A 149 21.66 2.79 6.05
N GLU A 150 20.98 3.98 6.06
CA GLU A 150 20.30 4.48 7.25
C GLU A 150 19.11 3.61 7.68
N PHE A 151 18.58 2.78 6.77
CA PHE A 151 17.45 1.88 7.00
C PHE A 151 17.87 0.41 7.15
N ASN A 152 19.10 0.14 7.58
CA ASN A 152 19.63 -1.23 7.79
C ASN A 152 18.84 -2.01 8.85
N TYR A 153 18.07 -1.33 9.70
CA TYR A 153 17.14 -1.93 10.67
C TYR A 153 15.81 -2.43 10.04
N LEU A 154 15.62 -2.25 8.74
CA LEU A 154 14.56 -2.90 7.95
C LEU A 154 15.14 -4.12 7.21
N PRO A 155 14.28 -5.05 6.74
CA PRO A 155 14.74 -6.18 5.95
C PRO A 155 15.62 -5.75 4.77
N SER A 156 16.69 -6.49 4.53
CA SER A 156 17.55 -6.30 3.36
C SER A 156 16.70 -6.32 2.09
N ASN A 157 17.02 -5.49 1.12
CA ASN A 157 16.27 -5.31 -0.13
C ASN A 157 14.85 -4.73 0.01
N THR A 158 14.48 -4.10 1.14
CA THR A 158 13.23 -3.35 1.25
C THR A 158 13.16 -2.32 0.11
N PRO A 159 12.21 -2.44 -0.83
CA PRO A 159 12.26 -1.67 -2.07
C PRO A 159 11.69 -0.26 -1.98
N ALA A 160 10.81 -0.01 -1.00
CA ALA A 160 10.21 1.31 -0.75
C ALA A 160 10.04 1.53 0.76
N VAL A 161 10.18 2.77 1.21
CA VAL A 161 10.03 3.14 2.62
C VAL A 161 9.20 4.41 2.74
N VAL A 162 8.25 4.41 3.67
CA VAL A 162 7.50 5.60 4.10
C VAL A 162 7.93 5.93 5.52
N VAL A 163 8.33 7.17 5.74
CA VAL A 163 8.68 7.73 7.04
C VAL A 163 7.65 8.76 7.42
N GLN A 164 6.84 8.45 8.42
CA GLN A 164 5.75 9.29 8.93
C GLN A 164 6.10 9.81 10.32
N PRO A 165 6.27 11.12 10.53
CA PRO A 165 6.49 11.67 11.87
C PRO A 165 5.24 11.57 12.73
N ILE A 166 5.45 11.38 14.04
CA ILE A 166 4.40 11.35 15.08
C ILE A 166 4.77 12.41 16.13
N GLY A 167 4.29 13.63 15.94
CA GLY A 167 4.74 14.75 16.76
C GLY A 167 6.27 14.98 16.63
N GLU A 168 6.87 15.60 17.64
CA GLU A 168 8.31 15.90 17.65
C GLU A 168 9.16 14.68 18.01
N GLU A 169 8.64 13.81 18.85
CA GLU A 169 9.36 12.67 19.43
C GLU A 169 9.25 11.38 18.63
N GLY A 170 8.11 11.16 17.96
CA GLY A 170 7.78 9.88 17.34
C GLY A 170 8.05 9.81 15.85
N VAL A 171 8.22 8.59 15.36
CA VAL A 171 8.26 8.26 13.94
C VAL A 171 7.73 6.85 13.70
N LEU A 172 6.95 6.71 12.63
CA LEU A 172 6.51 5.43 12.08
C LEU A 172 7.25 5.21 10.76
N VAL A 173 8.03 4.14 10.69
CA VAL A 173 8.77 3.74 9.49
C VAL A 173 8.12 2.49 8.93
N ILE A 174 7.74 2.50 7.65
CA ILE A 174 7.04 1.41 6.98
C ILE A 174 7.79 1.02 5.72
N GLY A 175 8.18 -0.24 5.62
CA GLY A 175 8.75 -0.83 4.42
C GLY A 175 7.66 -1.48 3.56
N GLY A 176 7.80 -1.42 2.25
CA GLY A 176 6.87 -2.01 1.29
C GLY A 176 7.43 -3.23 0.55
N TRP A 177 6.54 -4.03 -0.08
CA TRP A 177 6.91 -5.24 -0.84
C TRP A 177 7.52 -4.98 -2.22
N SER A 178 7.31 -3.78 -2.78
CA SER A 178 7.77 -3.46 -4.15
C SER A 178 8.05 -1.96 -4.30
N PRO A 179 8.86 -1.54 -5.30
CA PRO A 179 9.05 -0.13 -5.60
C PRO A 179 7.72 0.55 -5.95
N ARG A 180 7.53 1.79 -5.50
CA ARG A 180 6.34 2.61 -5.76
C ARG A 180 5.01 1.96 -5.34
N CYS A 181 5.05 1.06 -4.37
CA CYS A 181 3.87 0.32 -3.94
C CYS A 181 2.86 1.18 -3.18
N PHE A 182 3.30 2.18 -2.42
CA PHE A 182 2.40 3.02 -1.64
C PHE A 182 1.70 4.04 -2.51
N SER A 183 0.37 4.03 -2.44
CA SER A 183 -0.49 5.03 -3.06
C SER A 183 -0.70 6.23 -2.13
N ARG A 184 -1.26 7.32 -2.67
CA ARG A 184 -1.67 8.48 -1.85
C ARG A 184 -2.69 8.10 -0.77
N SER A 185 -3.57 7.14 -1.08
CA SER A 185 -4.55 6.63 -0.10
C SER A 185 -3.87 5.92 1.07
N ASP A 186 -2.83 5.12 0.80
CA ASP A 186 -2.07 4.44 1.84
C ASP A 186 -1.37 5.45 2.77
N GLU A 187 -0.76 6.49 2.19
CA GLU A 187 -0.14 7.57 2.96
C GLU A 187 -1.14 8.29 3.88
N VAL A 188 -2.37 8.53 3.41
CA VAL A 188 -3.45 9.13 4.22
C VAL A 188 -3.84 8.23 5.38
N TRP A 189 -3.94 6.90 5.18
CA TRP A 189 -4.21 5.95 6.26
C TRP A 189 -3.07 5.92 7.30
N ILE A 190 -1.82 5.89 6.83
CA ILE A 190 -0.63 5.94 7.68
C ILE A 190 -0.61 7.23 8.52
N GLU A 191 -0.84 8.38 7.88
CA GLU A 191 -0.90 9.67 8.56
C GLU A 191 -2.05 9.73 9.59
N GLY A 192 -3.23 9.23 9.24
CA GLY A 192 -4.40 9.19 10.12
C GLY A 192 -4.12 8.37 11.39
N TRP A 193 -3.51 7.20 11.24
CA TRP A 193 -3.13 6.37 12.38
C TRP A 193 -2.02 7.02 13.21
N ALA A 194 -1.02 7.61 12.57
CA ALA A 194 0.06 8.34 13.25
C ALA A 194 -0.47 9.50 14.11
N ARG A 195 -1.46 10.25 13.62
CA ARG A 195 -2.13 11.32 14.39
C ARG A 195 -2.87 10.77 15.62
N LYS A 196 -3.55 9.63 15.48
CA LYS A 196 -4.21 8.98 16.62
C LYS A 196 -3.19 8.53 17.65
N LEU A 197 -2.12 7.86 17.22
CA LEU A 197 -1.05 7.41 18.10
C LEU A 197 -0.36 8.55 18.85
N ARG A 198 -0.18 9.70 18.20
CA ARG A 198 0.38 10.89 18.83
C ARG A 198 -0.37 11.25 20.11
N THR A 199 -1.70 11.33 20.04
CA THR A 199 -2.53 11.69 21.19
C THR A 199 -2.36 10.73 22.37
N GLU A 200 -2.19 9.43 22.09
CA GLU A 200 -2.01 8.41 23.12
C GLU A 200 -0.58 8.41 23.68
N LEU A 201 0.43 8.57 22.82
CA LEU A 201 1.84 8.51 23.21
C LEU A 201 2.29 9.74 24.02
N GLU A 202 1.78 10.94 23.67
CA GLU A 202 2.06 12.17 24.42
C GLU A 202 1.51 12.16 25.86
N LEU A 203 0.52 11.31 26.15
CA LEU A 203 -0.06 11.16 27.48
C LEU A 203 0.63 10.11 28.36
N LEU A 204 1.56 9.34 27.79
CA LEU A 204 2.22 8.27 28.51
C LEU A 204 3.33 8.77 29.41
N PRO A 205 3.44 8.22 30.62
CA PRO A 205 4.61 8.45 31.46
C PRO A 205 5.85 7.75 30.85
N GLU A 206 7.01 8.38 30.91
CA GLU A 206 8.27 7.83 30.37
C GLU A 206 8.59 6.41 30.86
N VAL A 207 8.20 6.08 32.08
CA VAL A 207 8.41 4.74 32.68
C VAL A 207 7.71 3.64 31.87
N ALA A 208 6.54 3.93 31.28
CA ALA A 208 5.82 2.98 30.45
C ALA A 208 6.55 2.66 29.14
N LEU A 209 7.46 3.52 28.70
CA LEU A 209 8.22 3.38 27.47
C LEU A 209 9.56 2.65 27.67
N GLN A 210 9.91 2.30 28.91
CA GLN A 210 11.27 1.83 29.27
C GLN A 210 11.44 0.30 29.27
N GLY A 211 10.42 -0.48 28.94
CA GLY A 211 10.50 -1.95 28.91
C GLY A 211 11.29 -2.47 27.70
N PRO A 212 11.80 -3.72 27.79
CA PRO A 212 12.36 -4.41 26.64
C PRO A 212 11.26 -4.75 25.64
N LEU A 213 11.63 -4.91 24.36
CA LEU A 213 10.77 -5.52 23.36
C LEU A 213 10.51 -6.99 23.74
N ALA A 214 9.25 -7.40 23.71
CA ALA A 214 8.91 -8.81 23.90
C ALA A 214 9.53 -9.66 22.76
N PRO A 215 9.82 -10.95 23.02
CA PRO A 215 10.22 -11.85 21.94
C PRO A 215 9.15 -11.87 20.85
N PRO A 216 9.52 -12.13 19.58
CA PRO A 216 8.55 -12.11 18.47
C PRO A 216 7.48 -13.18 18.67
N GLU A 217 6.23 -12.75 18.73
CA GLU A 217 5.08 -13.66 18.61
C GLU A 217 4.97 -14.05 17.14
N SER A 218 5.10 -15.36 16.85
CA SER A 218 4.96 -15.86 15.48
C SER A 218 3.50 -15.73 15.03
N ALA A 219 3.29 -15.32 13.78
CA ALA A 219 1.96 -15.17 13.18
C ALA A 219 1.19 -16.51 12.97
N ALA A 220 1.68 -17.62 13.55
CA ALA A 220 1.14 -18.97 13.33
C ALA A 220 0.02 -19.37 14.31
N GLU A 221 -0.40 -18.51 15.24
CA GLU A 221 -1.41 -18.86 16.27
C GLU A 221 -2.65 -17.93 16.28
N SER A 222 -3.06 -17.42 15.11
CA SER A 222 -4.32 -16.66 15.03
C SER A 222 -5.22 -17.10 13.87
#